data_9b07172ac1be67d2f0cd84b1794073cc
#
_entry.id   9b07172ac1be67d2f0cd84b1794073cc
#
_cell.length_a   1.000
_cell.length_b   1.000
_cell.length_c   1.000
_cell.angle_alpha   90.00
_cell.angle_beta   90.00
_cell.angle_gamma   90.00
#
_symmetry.space_group_name_H-M   'P 1'
#
loop_
_entity.id
_entity.type
_entity.pdbx_description
1 polymer ?
#
loop_
_entity_poly.entity_id
_entity_poly.type
_entity_poly.pdbx_seq_one_letter_code
_entity_poly.pdbx_strand_id
1 'polypeptide(L)'
;MKYLVPLAKGEVIGAFCLSEPEAGSDATSQRTTAIDMGDHYLLNGTKNWITNGSTASTYLVIAQTDVEKKHKGINAFIVEKGWAGFDIGPKEKKMGIRGSDTHSLLFTDVKVPKENRIGADGFGFAFAMNVLNGGRIGIASQALGIATGAYEIALKYAQERKAFGTEIFNHQAIAFKLADMYVKVTAAKLLVMKAACEKDEGKDIAHSGAMAKLYTSEIS
;
A
#
# COMPACT_ATOMS: atom_id res chain seq x y z
N MET A 1 22.36 -6.57 6.09
CA MET A 1 22.47 -5.11 5.78
C MET A 1 22.50 -4.80 4.27
N LYS A 2 22.69 -5.83 3.40
CA LYS A 2 22.73 -5.70 1.92
C LYS A 2 21.55 -4.90 1.33
N TYR A 3 20.32 -5.16 1.78
CA TYR A 3 19.11 -4.54 1.23
C TYR A 3 18.63 -3.33 2.06
N LEU A 4 18.64 -3.45 3.39
CA LEU A 4 18.05 -2.45 4.27
C LEU A 4 18.76 -1.09 4.18
N VAL A 5 20.10 -1.08 4.19
CA VAL A 5 20.86 0.16 4.19
C VAL A 5 20.66 0.99 2.92
N PRO A 6 20.77 0.42 1.69
CA PRO A 6 20.51 1.18 0.46
C PRO A 6 19.05 1.66 0.34
N LEU A 7 18.07 0.84 0.77
CA LEU A 7 16.67 1.25 0.80
C LEU A 7 16.42 2.40 1.78
N ALA A 8 16.98 2.32 2.99
CA ALA A 8 16.83 3.37 4.00
C ALA A 8 17.51 4.70 3.61
N LYS A 9 18.59 4.66 2.84
CA LYS A 9 19.26 5.84 2.29
C LYS A 9 18.59 6.40 1.02
N GLY A 10 17.61 5.68 0.44
CA GLY A 10 16.99 6.06 -0.82
C GLY A 10 17.90 5.87 -2.05
N GLU A 11 18.96 5.09 -1.92
CA GLU A 11 19.88 4.75 -3.03
C GLU A 11 19.19 3.81 -4.04
N VAL A 12 18.24 3.01 -3.56
CA VAL A 12 17.43 2.07 -4.35
C VAL A 12 15.96 2.13 -3.91
N ILE A 13 15.08 1.72 -4.80
CA ILE A 13 13.64 1.63 -4.55
C ILE A 13 13.24 0.17 -4.41
N GLY A 14 12.31 -0.10 -3.49
CA GLY A 14 11.71 -1.42 -3.29
C GLY A 14 10.29 -1.52 -3.84
N ALA A 15 9.86 -2.75 -4.10
CA ALA A 15 8.47 -3.08 -4.44
C ALA A 15 7.92 -4.18 -3.52
N PHE A 16 6.65 -4.06 -3.12
CA PHE A 16 5.94 -5.06 -2.34
C PHE A 16 4.99 -5.86 -3.23
N CYS A 17 5.23 -7.16 -3.35
CA CYS A 17 4.60 -8.02 -4.35
C CYS A 17 3.71 -9.06 -3.67
N LEU A 18 2.45 -8.68 -3.38
CA LEU A 18 1.45 -9.55 -2.74
C LEU A 18 0.40 -10.01 -3.75
N SER A 19 -0.30 -9.06 -4.39
CA SER A 19 -1.48 -9.34 -5.22
C SER A 19 -1.17 -10.16 -6.45
N GLU A 20 -2.11 -11.02 -6.84
CA GLU A 20 -2.06 -11.87 -8.03
C GLU A 20 -3.34 -11.70 -8.86
N PRO A 21 -3.38 -12.19 -10.12
CA PRO A 21 -4.59 -12.11 -10.94
C PRO A 21 -5.85 -12.64 -10.23
N GLU A 22 -5.71 -13.72 -9.46
CA GLU A 22 -6.82 -14.41 -8.78
C GLU A 22 -6.81 -14.24 -7.25
N ALA A 23 -5.84 -13.52 -6.70
CA ALA A 23 -5.67 -13.30 -5.26
C ALA A 23 -5.45 -11.82 -4.94
N GLY A 24 -6.55 -11.07 -4.83
CA GLY A 24 -6.57 -9.69 -4.37
C GLY A 24 -7.00 -9.60 -2.91
N SER A 25 -8.30 -9.42 -2.65
CA SER A 25 -8.86 -9.37 -1.30
C SER A 25 -8.66 -10.67 -0.52
N ASP A 26 -8.75 -11.81 -1.18
CA ASP A 26 -8.35 -13.11 -0.63
C ASP A 26 -6.86 -13.37 -0.90
N ALA A 27 -6.00 -12.73 -0.11
CA ALA A 27 -4.56 -12.85 -0.23
C ALA A 27 -4.02 -14.23 0.19
N THR A 28 -4.85 -15.10 0.77
CA THR A 28 -4.48 -16.47 1.12
C THR A 28 -4.56 -17.43 -0.05
N SER A 29 -5.36 -17.09 -1.08
CA SER A 29 -5.55 -17.91 -2.29
C SER A 29 -4.49 -17.69 -3.36
N GLN A 30 -3.31 -17.17 -2.97
CA GLN A 30 -2.22 -16.93 -3.92
C GLN A 30 -1.66 -18.24 -4.49
N ARG A 31 -1.27 -18.17 -5.77
CA ARG A 31 -0.75 -19.31 -6.56
C ARG A 31 0.73 -19.23 -6.86
N THR A 32 1.37 -18.10 -6.63
CA THR A 32 2.83 -18.00 -6.75
C THR A 32 3.47 -18.91 -5.74
N THR A 33 4.31 -19.83 -6.22
CA THR A 33 4.98 -20.86 -5.42
C THR A 33 6.47 -20.59 -5.30
N ALA A 34 7.05 -21.00 -4.17
CA ALA A 34 8.49 -21.04 -3.94
C ALA A 34 8.87 -22.42 -3.42
N ILE A 35 9.22 -23.33 -4.33
CA ILE A 35 9.54 -24.73 -4.01
C ILE A 35 10.95 -24.81 -3.41
N ASP A 36 11.06 -25.47 -2.27
CA ASP A 36 12.33 -25.70 -1.59
C ASP A 36 13.18 -26.76 -2.32
N MET A 37 14.31 -26.34 -2.87
CA MET A 37 15.25 -27.20 -3.59
C MET A 37 16.47 -27.60 -2.76
N GLY A 38 16.47 -27.29 -1.45
CA GLY A 38 17.57 -27.59 -0.53
C GLY A 38 18.49 -26.40 -0.32
N ASP A 39 19.19 -25.94 -1.33
CA ASP A 39 20.13 -24.81 -1.31
C ASP A 39 19.49 -23.48 -1.76
N HIS A 40 18.38 -23.53 -2.48
CA HIS A 40 17.62 -22.36 -2.94
C HIS A 40 16.12 -22.67 -2.98
N TYR A 41 15.31 -21.64 -3.23
CA TYR A 41 13.91 -21.79 -3.62
C TYR A 41 13.74 -21.55 -5.12
N LEU A 42 12.84 -22.31 -5.75
CA LEU A 42 12.45 -22.11 -7.14
C LEU A 42 11.11 -21.36 -7.17
N LEU A 43 11.15 -20.09 -7.55
CA LEU A 43 9.98 -19.19 -7.53
C LEU A 43 9.29 -19.18 -8.89
N ASN A 44 7.98 -19.48 -8.89
CA ASN A 44 7.12 -19.51 -10.08
C ASN A 44 5.78 -18.81 -9.81
N GLY A 45 5.31 -18.00 -10.75
CA GLY A 45 4.01 -17.36 -10.68
C GLY A 45 3.97 -15.96 -11.24
N THR A 46 2.87 -15.27 -10.95
CA THR A 46 2.63 -13.88 -11.44
C THR A 46 2.11 -13.01 -10.32
N LYS A 47 2.69 -11.81 -10.18
CA LYS A 47 2.18 -10.77 -9.29
C LYS A 47 1.61 -9.62 -10.09
N ASN A 48 0.46 -9.07 -9.66
CA ASN A 48 -0.23 -7.99 -10.36
C ASN A 48 -0.33 -6.72 -9.52
N TRP A 49 -0.48 -5.59 -10.19
CA TRP A 49 -0.66 -4.27 -9.59
C TRP A 49 0.52 -3.83 -8.72
N ILE A 50 1.74 -4.22 -9.12
CA ILE A 50 2.93 -3.95 -8.32
C ILE A 50 3.42 -2.52 -8.57
N THR A 51 3.29 -1.69 -7.55
CA THR A 51 3.86 -0.34 -7.52
C THR A 51 5.37 -0.41 -7.56
N ASN A 52 6.00 0.48 -8.31
CA ASN A 52 7.42 0.50 -8.60
C ASN A 52 7.90 -0.76 -9.35
N GLY A 53 7.00 -1.46 -10.05
CA GLY A 53 7.32 -2.73 -10.71
C GLY A 53 8.50 -2.65 -11.67
N SER A 54 8.65 -1.53 -12.42
CA SER A 54 9.80 -1.33 -13.30
C SER A 54 10.92 -0.51 -12.68
N THR A 55 10.62 0.35 -11.70
CA THR A 55 11.59 1.27 -11.09
C THR A 55 12.38 0.61 -9.96
N ALA A 56 11.77 -0.33 -9.23
CA ALA A 56 12.41 -1.02 -8.13
C ALA A 56 13.63 -1.85 -8.59
N SER A 57 14.61 -1.99 -7.70
CA SER A 57 15.72 -2.93 -7.83
C SER A 57 15.60 -4.12 -6.89
N THR A 58 14.79 -4.00 -5.84
CA THR A 58 14.56 -5.01 -4.81
C THR A 58 13.06 -5.27 -4.66
N TYR A 59 12.65 -6.50 -4.74
CA TYR A 59 11.25 -6.93 -4.68
C TYR A 59 11.03 -7.83 -3.49
N LEU A 60 10.05 -7.48 -2.67
CA LEU A 60 9.60 -8.31 -1.55
C LEU A 60 8.42 -9.15 -2.04
N VAL A 61 8.68 -10.41 -2.38
CA VAL A 61 7.69 -11.31 -2.99
C VAL A 61 7.12 -12.24 -1.94
N ILE A 62 5.79 -12.24 -1.82
CA ILE A 62 5.06 -13.16 -0.95
C ILE A 62 4.66 -14.38 -1.79
N ALA A 63 5.06 -15.58 -1.37
CA ALA A 63 4.82 -16.80 -2.12
C ALA A 63 4.52 -18.01 -1.23
N GLN A 64 3.82 -18.99 -1.78
CA GLN A 64 3.42 -20.21 -1.11
C GLN A 64 4.53 -21.26 -1.22
N THR A 65 5.01 -21.80 -0.10
CA THR A 65 5.98 -22.90 -0.06
C THR A 65 5.33 -24.26 0.22
N ASP A 66 4.14 -24.25 0.87
CA ASP A 66 3.42 -25.46 1.26
C ASP A 66 1.90 -25.18 1.30
N VAL A 67 1.20 -25.59 0.23
CA VAL A 67 -0.24 -25.36 0.05
C VAL A 67 -1.07 -26.02 1.15
N GLU A 68 -0.65 -27.18 1.66
CA GLU A 68 -1.37 -27.90 2.70
C GLU A 68 -1.42 -27.13 4.01
N LYS A 69 -0.41 -26.31 4.29
CA LYS A 69 -0.35 -25.44 5.47
C LYS A 69 -1.19 -24.16 5.32
N LYS A 70 -1.85 -23.92 4.17
CA LYS A 70 -2.65 -22.73 3.88
C LYS A 70 -1.85 -21.44 4.15
N HIS A 71 -2.40 -20.49 4.92
CA HIS A 71 -1.72 -19.22 5.26
C HIS A 71 -0.40 -19.42 6.02
N LYS A 72 -0.22 -20.55 6.71
CA LYS A 72 1.05 -20.90 7.40
C LYS A 72 2.12 -21.46 6.47
N GLY A 73 1.79 -21.73 5.21
CA GLY A 73 2.74 -22.11 4.17
C GLY A 73 3.23 -20.90 3.35
N ILE A 74 2.76 -19.69 3.67
CA ILE A 74 3.12 -18.47 2.95
C ILE A 74 4.37 -17.86 3.54
N ASN A 75 5.36 -17.57 2.69
CA ASN A 75 6.66 -17.00 3.04
C ASN A 75 6.94 -15.71 2.25
N ALA A 76 7.91 -14.93 2.73
CA ALA A 76 8.36 -13.70 2.09
C ALA A 76 9.81 -13.85 1.60
N PHE A 77 10.07 -13.39 0.39
CA PHE A 77 11.36 -13.56 -0.29
C PHE A 77 11.84 -12.21 -0.85
N ILE A 78 13.15 -11.96 -0.76
CA ILE A 78 13.78 -10.84 -1.45
C ILE A 78 14.28 -11.34 -2.81
N VAL A 79 13.81 -10.69 -3.88
CA VAL A 79 14.20 -10.92 -5.27
C VAL A 79 14.84 -9.66 -5.82
N GLU A 80 15.89 -9.78 -6.60
CA GLU A 80 16.57 -8.65 -7.23
C GLU A 80 16.19 -8.52 -8.71
N LYS A 81 16.16 -7.31 -9.20
CA LYS A 81 15.94 -7.02 -10.62
C LYS A 81 17.02 -7.67 -11.47
N GLY A 82 16.60 -8.24 -12.60
CA GLY A 82 17.53 -8.84 -13.58
C GLY A 82 17.95 -10.27 -13.27
N TRP A 83 17.40 -10.91 -12.24
CA TRP A 83 17.63 -12.36 -12.08
C TRP A 83 16.99 -13.14 -13.23
N ALA A 84 17.65 -14.22 -13.63
CA ALA A 84 17.15 -15.09 -14.69
C ALA A 84 15.75 -15.61 -14.36
N GLY A 85 14.83 -15.53 -15.32
CA GLY A 85 13.44 -15.93 -15.17
C GLY A 85 12.53 -14.89 -14.50
N PHE A 86 13.06 -13.71 -14.14
CA PHE A 86 12.25 -12.60 -13.63
C PHE A 86 11.99 -11.57 -14.73
N ASP A 87 10.73 -11.45 -15.14
CA ASP A 87 10.28 -10.53 -16.18
C ASP A 87 9.28 -9.51 -15.64
N ILE A 88 9.31 -8.32 -16.21
CA ILE A 88 8.41 -7.20 -15.87
C ILE A 88 7.44 -7.02 -17.03
N GLY A 89 6.15 -7.19 -16.75
CA GLY A 89 5.09 -6.99 -17.73
C GLY A 89 4.88 -5.54 -18.12
N PRO A 90 3.94 -5.25 -19.02
CA PRO A 90 3.66 -3.89 -19.48
C PRO A 90 3.14 -2.99 -18.35
N LYS A 91 3.33 -1.68 -18.51
CA LYS A 91 2.80 -0.67 -17.58
C LYS A 91 1.27 -0.65 -17.63
N GLU A 92 0.66 -0.64 -16.45
CA GLU A 92 -0.80 -0.59 -16.31
C GLU A 92 -1.36 0.81 -16.66
N LYS A 93 -2.47 0.81 -17.38
CA LYS A 93 -3.25 2.03 -17.69
C LYS A 93 -4.21 2.31 -16.54
N LYS A 94 -3.85 3.26 -15.68
CA LYS A 94 -4.62 3.59 -14.47
C LYS A 94 -5.49 4.83 -14.64
N MET A 95 -6.60 4.90 -13.90
CA MET A 95 -7.49 6.06 -13.86
C MET A 95 -6.80 7.28 -13.25
N GLY A 96 -6.00 7.09 -12.19
CA GLY A 96 -5.27 8.14 -11.47
C GLY A 96 -3.88 7.69 -11.04
N ILE A 97 -3.16 8.57 -10.33
CA ILE A 97 -1.78 8.35 -9.82
C ILE A 97 -0.86 7.84 -10.94
N ARG A 98 -0.94 8.44 -12.12
CA ARG A 98 -0.25 7.99 -13.34
C ARG A 98 1.25 8.19 -13.28
N GLY A 99 1.74 9.03 -12.37
CA GLY A 99 3.17 9.23 -12.11
C GLY A 99 3.83 8.05 -11.39
N SER A 100 3.05 7.23 -10.67
CA SER A 100 3.53 5.96 -10.09
C SER A 100 3.47 4.87 -11.14
N ASP A 101 4.59 4.20 -11.41
CA ASP A 101 4.58 3.02 -12.28
C ASP A 101 3.93 1.83 -11.57
N THR A 102 3.20 1.02 -12.33
CA THR A 102 2.51 -0.16 -11.84
C THR A 102 2.59 -1.23 -12.91
N HIS A 103 3.05 -2.42 -12.56
CA HIS A 103 3.29 -3.51 -13.49
C HIS A 103 2.82 -4.85 -12.93
N SER A 104 2.59 -5.80 -13.81
CA SER A 104 2.64 -7.22 -13.47
C SER A 104 4.10 -7.69 -13.46
N LEU A 105 4.39 -8.69 -12.64
CA LEU A 105 5.71 -9.32 -12.51
C LEU A 105 5.54 -10.81 -12.75
N LEU A 106 6.40 -11.38 -13.59
CA LEU A 106 6.37 -12.80 -13.94
C LEU A 106 7.64 -13.48 -13.42
N PHE A 107 7.47 -14.62 -12.80
CA PHE A 107 8.53 -15.46 -12.27
C PHE A 107 8.45 -16.82 -12.91
N THR A 108 9.51 -17.23 -13.61
CA THR A 108 9.64 -18.51 -14.26
C THR A 108 10.96 -19.13 -13.83
N ASP A 109 10.88 -20.11 -12.95
CA ASP A 109 12.04 -20.82 -12.39
C ASP A 109 13.12 -19.90 -11.82
N VAL A 110 12.71 -18.80 -11.16
CA VAL A 110 13.65 -17.86 -10.54
C VAL A 110 14.28 -18.52 -9.33
N LYS A 111 15.61 -18.64 -9.33
CA LYS A 111 16.39 -19.19 -8.21
C LYS A 111 16.58 -18.13 -7.13
N VAL A 112 15.95 -18.34 -5.98
CA VAL A 112 16.03 -17.46 -4.82
C VAL A 112 16.90 -18.10 -3.74
N PRO A 113 18.04 -17.50 -3.36
CA PRO A 113 18.90 -18.04 -2.31
C PRO A 113 18.16 -18.23 -0.98
N LYS A 114 18.53 -19.22 -0.19
CA LYS A 114 17.89 -19.52 1.11
C LYS A 114 17.90 -18.34 2.07
N GLU A 115 18.98 -17.59 2.11
CA GLU A 115 19.18 -16.42 2.94
C GLU A 115 18.27 -15.24 2.56
N ASN A 116 17.67 -15.27 1.38
CA ASN A 116 16.72 -14.25 0.92
C ASN A 116 15.29 -14.48 1.40
N ARG A 117 15.01 -15.60 2.10
CA ARG A 117 13.74 -15.76 2.82
C ARG A 117 13.75 -14.90 4.09
N ILE A 118 12.68 -14.16 4.31
CA ILE A 118 12.51 -13.28 5.47
C ILE A 118 11.78 -14.02 6.59
N GLY A 119 12.39 -14.05 7.77
CA GLY A 119 11.79 -14.61 8.98
C GLY A 119 11.73 -16.14 9.01
N ALA A 120 10.97 -16.66 9.98
CA ALA A 120 10.74 -18.08 10.14
C ALA A 120 9.80 -18.63 9.05
N ASP A 121 9.77 -19.97 8.90
CA ASP A 121 8.82 -20.61 7.99
C ASP A 121 7.37 -20.28 8.36
N GLY A 122 6.56 -19.93 7.35
CA GLY A 122 5.17 -19.52 7.53
C GLY A 122 4.95 -18.09 8.04
N PHE A 123 6.00 -17.30 8.20
CA PHE A 123 5.90 -15.91 8.69
C PHE A 123 5.34 -14.93 7.65
N GLY A 124 5.40 -15.25 6.36
CA GLY A 124 5.14 -14.32 5.26
C GLY A 124 3.75 -13.70 5.26
N PHE A 125 2.70 -14.46 5.59
CA PHE A 125 1.34 -13.93 5.64
C PHE A 125 1.14 -12.94 6.79
N ALA A 126 1.58 -13.29 8.02
CA ALA A 126 1.50 -12.41 9.18
C ALA A 126 2.30 -11.12 8.93
N PHE A 127 3.49 -11.24 8.35
CA PHE A 127 4.31 -10.11 7.92
C PHE A 127 3.56 -9.20 6.93
N ALA A 128 2.96 -9.77 5.89
CA ALA A 128 2.20 -9.02 4.89
C ALA A 128 1.03 -8.26 5.52
N MET A 129 0.27 -8.87 6.42
CA MET A 129 -0.86 -8.23 7.12
C MET A 129 -0.40 -7.08 8.01
N ASN A 130 0.71 -7.23 8.74
CA ASN A 130 1.28 -6.15 9.56
C ASN A 130 1.71 -4.95 8.70
N VAL A 131 2.34 -5.19 7.56
CA VAL A 131 2.71 -4.13 6.62
C VAL A 131 1.47 -3.40 6.09
N LEU A 132 0.42 -4.13 5.71
CA LEU A 132 -0.83 -3.55 5.22
C LEU A 132 -1.56 -2.75 6.30
N ASN A 133 -1.57 -3.20 7.56
CA ASN A 133 -2.16 -2.44 8.67
C ASN A 133 -1.47 -1.09 8.85
N GLY A 134 -0.14 -1.05 8.83
CA GLY A 134 0.62 0.20 8.83
C GLY A 134 0.36 1.07 7.60
N GLY A 135 0.26 0.45 6.42
CA GLY A 135 -0.04 1.10 5.16
C GLY A 135 -1.40 1.81 5.15
N ARG A 136 -2.41 1.28 5.86
CA ARG A 136 -3.73 1.92 5.97
C ARG A 136 -3.64 3.30 6.62
N ILE A 137 -2.80 3.49 7.65
CA ILE A 137 -2.58 4.80 8.28
C ILE A 137 -1.92 5.77 7.28
N GLY A 138 -0.93 5.31 6.53
CA GLY A 138 -0.27 6.12 5.50
C GLY A 138 -1.24 6.62 4.41
N ILE A 139 -2.07 5.72 3.87
CA ILE A 139 -3.09 6.08 2.86
C ILE A 139 -4.19 6.97 3.45
N ALA A 140 -4.61 6.72 4.70
CA ALA A 140 -5.55 7.60 5.41
C ALA A 140 -4.99 9.02 5.55
N SER A 141 -3.69 9.16 5.85
CA SER A 141 -3.01 10.46 5.96
C SER A 141 -2.95 11.17 4.61
N GLN A 142 -2.71 10.45 3.52
CA GLN A 142 -2.74 11.01 2.16
C GLN A 142 -4.12 11.54 1.80
N ALA A 143 -5.18 10.75 2.02
CA ALA A 143 -6.56 11.14 1.75
C ALA A 143 -6.98 12.34 2.61
N LEU A 144 -6.62 12.36 3.91
CA LEU A 144 -6.83 13.50 4.79
C LEU A 144 -6.14 14.77 4.26
N GLY A 145 -4.91 14.66 3.77
CA GLY A 145 -4.17 15.79 3.18
C GLY A 145 -4.88 16.37 1.97
N ILE A 146 -5.40 15.51 1.07
CA ILE A 146 -6.18 15.92 -0.11
C ILE A 146 -7.47 16.63 0.33
N ALA A 147 -8.24 16.03 1.26
CA ALA A 147 -9.49 16.62 1.75
C ALA A 147 -9.26 17.97 2.46
N THR A 148 -8.19 18.07 3.26
CA THR A 148 -7.83 19.32 3.95
C THR A 148 -7.48 20.42 2.96
N GLY A 149 -6.62 20.13 1.98
CA GLY A 149 -6.24 21.10 0.96
C GLY A 149 -7.43 21.55 0.10
N ALA A 150 -8.33 20.64 -0.26
CA ALA A 150 -9.56 20.99 -0.98
C ALA A 150 -10.47 21.91 -0.16
N TYR A 151 -10.63 21.61 1.15
CA TYR A 151 -11.40 22.46 2.06
C TYR A 151 -10.79 23.86 2.18
N GLU A 152 -9.48 23.99 2.41
CA GLU A 152 -8.79 25.27 2.57
C GLU A 152 -8.92 26.15 1.32
N ILE A 153 -8.75 25.56 0.12
CA ILE A 153 -8.93 26.25 -1.16
C ILE A 153 -10.38 26.70 -1.34
N ALA A 154 -11.35 25.82 -1.03
CA ALA A 154 -12.78 26.14 -1.15
C ALA A 154 -13.19 27.25 -0.19
N LEU A 155 -12.71 27.21 1.06
CA LEU A 155 -12.97 28.23 2.07
C LEU A 155 -12.44 29.61 1.63
N LYS A 156 -11.18 29.65 1.19
CA LYS A 156 -10.55 30.88 0.70
C LYS A 156 -11.32 31.46 -0.50
N TYR A 157 -11.63 30.62 -1.48
CA TYR A 157 -12.38 31.07 -2.65
C TYR A 157 -13.78 31.61 -2.27
N ALA A 158 -14.46 30.96 -1.35
CA ALA A 158 -15.78 31.39 -0.90
C ALA A 158 -15.77 32.76 -0.19
N GLN A 159 -14.66 33.14 0.44
CA GLN A 159 -14.45 34.44 1.08
C GLN A 159 -14.05 35.53 0.09
N GLU A 160 -13.57 35.21 -1.08
CA GLU A 160 -13.13 36.17 -2.11
C GLU A 160 -14.16 36.34 -3.22
N ARG A 161 -14.85 35.26 -3.63
CA ARG A 161 -15.81 35.27 -4.72
C ARG A 161 -17.12 35.94 -4.30
N LYS A 162 -17.57 36.95 -5.10
CA LYS A 162 -18.86 37.62 -4.89
C LYS A 162 -19.91 37.13 -5.90
N ALA A 163 -21.15 37.01 -5.39
CA ALA A 163 -22.37 36.78 -6.15
C ALA A 163 -23.55 37.38 -5.39
N PHE A 164 -24.53 37.93 -6.11
CA PHE A 164 -25.70 38.57 -5.52
C PHE A 164 -25.33 39.68 -4.50
N GLY A 165 -24.26 40.44 -4.79
CA GLY A 165 -23.85 41.60 -3.98
C GLY A 165 -23.06 41.32 -2.70
N THR A 166 -22.74 40.05 -2.41
CA THR A 166 -21.94 39.66 -1.23
C THR A 166 -21.00 38.50 -1.56
N GLU A 167 -20.04 38.23 -0.67
CA GLU A 167 -19.19 37.01 -0.76
C GLU A 167 -20.07 35.77 -0.70
N ILE A 168 -19.73 34.74 -1.52
CA ILE A 168 -20.54 33.52 -1.56
C ILE A 168 -20.51 32.74 -0.23
N PHE A 169 -19.49 32.97 0.61
CA PHE A 169 -19.42 32.49 1.99
C PHE A 169 -20.65 32.85 2.82
N ASN A 170 -21.29 34.03 2.58
CA ASN A 170 -22.43 34.51 3.32
C ASN A 170 -23.78 33.88 2.89
N HIS A 171 -23.79 33.10 1.81
CA HIS A 171 -24.97 32.33 1.39
C HIS A 171 -25.06 31.02 2.19
N GLN A 172 -26.19 30.77 2.85
CA GLN A 172 -26.39 29.57 3.68
C GLN A 172 -26.03 28.26 2.96
N ALA A 173 -26.41 28.14 1.69
CA ALA A 173 -26.12 26.93 0.90
C ALA A 173 -24.61 26.64 0.77
N ILE A 174 -23.76 27.68 0.77
CA ILE A 174 -22.30 27.55 0.74
C ILE A 174 -21.75 27.36 2.15
N ALA A 175 -22.23 28.21 3.12
CA ALA A 175 -21.80 28.14 4.50
C ALA A 175 -22.02 26.76 5.12
N PHE A 176 -23.17 26.13 4.87
CA PHE A 176 -23.46 24.78 5.37
C PHE A 176 -22.54 23.71 4.74
N LYS A 177 -22.24 23.79 3.44
CA LYS A 177 -21.27 22.88 2.80
C LYS A 177 -19.89 23.00 3.43
N LEU A 178 -19.41 24.22 3.67
CA LEU A 178 -18.12 24.47 4.32
C LEU A 178 -18.10 23.96 5.76
N ALA A 179 -19.20 24.14 6.51
CA ALA A 179 -19.33 23.59 7.86
C ALA A 179 -19.27 22.05 7.87
N ASP A 180 -20.00 21.39 6.94
CA ASP A 180 -19.96 19.92 6.79
C ASP A 180 -18.57 19.43 6.41
N MET A 181 -17.89 20.09 5.47
CA MET A 181 -16.51 19.75 5.09
C MET A 181 -15.58 19.88 6.30
N TYR A 182 -15.67 20.95 7.08
CA TYR A 182 -14.83 21.16 8.25
C TYR A 182 -15.01 20.07 9.31
N VAL A 183 -16.27 19.69 9.60
CA VAL A 183 -16.58 18.61 10.54
C VAL A 183 -15.97 17.28 10.06
N LYS A 184 -16.14 16.94 8.77
CA LYS A 184 -15.61 15.72 8.19
C LYS A 184 -14.08 15.66 8.25
N VAL A 185 -13.40 16.73 7.84
CA VAL A 185 -11.93 16.82 7.90
C VAL A 185 -11.42 16.73 9.33
N THR A 186 -12.09 17.39 10.29
CA THR A 186 -11.72 17.34 11.71
C THR A 186 -11.88 15.92 12.28
N ALA A 187 -13.00 15.26 12.01
CA ALA A 187 -13.23 13.87 12.43
C ALA A 187 -12.20 12.92 11.81
N ALA A 188 -11.92 13.08 10.52
CA ALA A 188 -10.90 12.32 9.82
C ALA A 188 -9.51 12.48 10.46
N LYS A 189 -9.12 13.71 10.80
CA LYS A 189 -7.85 14.01 11.47
C LYS A 189 -7.74 13.27 12.81
N LEU A 190 -8.81 13.30 13.62
CA LEU A 190 -8.82 12.60 14.91
C LEU A 190 -8.68 11.08 14.74
N LEU A 191 -9.34 10.47 13.75
CA LEU A 191 -9.19 9.04 13.47
C LEU A 191 -7.78 8.67 13.03
N VAL A 192 -7.17 9.45 12.15
CA VAL A 192 -5.78 9.22 11.70
C VAL A 192 -4.80 9.36 12.86
N MET A 193 -4.92 10.43 13.65
CA MET A 193 -4.06 10.66 14.81
C MET A 193 -4.19 9.55 15.84
N LYS A 194 -5.41 9.11 16.14
CA LYS A 194 -5.64 7.98 17.04
C LYS A 194 -4.90 6.73 16.57
N ALA A 195 -5.07 6.36 15.29
CA ALA A 195 -4.42 5.17 14.74
C ALA A 195 -2.89 5.28 14.76
N ALA A 196 -2.35 6.47 14.50
CA ALA A 196 -0.91 6.72 14.55
C ALA A 196 -0.37 6.60 15.98
N CYS A 197 -1.02 7.22 16.98
CA CYS A 197 -0.63 7.11 18.39
C CYS A 197 -0.68 5.66 18.88
N GLU A 198 -1.75 4.93 18.56
CA GLU A 198 -1.85 3.50 18.92
C GLU A 198 -0.70 2.66 18.33
N LYS A 199 -0.27 2.99 17.09
CA LYS A 199 0.90 2.36 16.48
C LYS A 199 2.19 2.67 17.20
N ASP A 200 2.41 3.93 17.57
CA ASP A 200 3.61 4.37 18.31
C ASP A 200 3.68 3.74 19.70
N GLU A 201 2.53 3.49 20.32
CA GLU A 201 2.40 2.77 21.60
C GLU A 201 2.54 1.24 21.45
N GLY A 202 2.73 0.71 20.24
CA GLY A 202 2.85 -0.73 19.97
C GLY A 202 1.55 -1.53 20.11
N LYS A 203 0.39 -0.86 20.07
CA LYS A 203 -0.93 -1.50 20.13
C LYS A 203 -1.32 -2.14 18.80
N ASP A 204 -2.32 -3.03 18.83
CA ASP A 204 -2.95 -3.55 17.61
C ASP A 204 -3.74 -2.43 16.92
N ILE A 205 -3.32 -2.11 15.70
CA ILE A 205 -3.90 -1.05 14.87
C ILE A 205 -4.83 -1.56 13.78
N ALA A 206 -5.16 -2.83 13.75
CA ALA A 206 -5.96 -3.42 12.67
C ALA A 206 -7.33 -2.71 12.55
N HIS A 207 -7.99 -2.47 13.68
CA HIS A 207 -9.29 -1.80 13.73
C HIS A 207 -9.19 -0.29 13.49
N SER A 208 -8.35 0.42 14.23
CA SER A 208 -8.22 1.88 14.12
C SER A 208 -7.67 2.33 12.75
N GLY A 209 -6.70 1.60 12.20
CA GLY A 209 -6.19 1.84 10.86
C GLY A 209 -7.24 1.62 9.76
N ALA A 210 -8.09 0.58 9.92
CA ALA A 210 -9.17 0.33 8.98
C ALA A 210 -10.24 1.44 9.03
N MET A 211 -10.64 1.88 10.22
CA MET A 211 -11.58 3.00 10.41
C MET A 211 -11.04 4.30 9.80
N ALA A 212 -9.80 4.64 10.10
CA ALA A 212 -9.16 5.84 9.58
C ALA A 212 -9.13 5.82 8.04
N LYS A 213 -8.69 4.69 7.44
CA LYS A 213 -8.61 4.54 5.97
C LYS A 213 -9.98 4.62 5.31
N LEU A 214 -10.98 3.94 5.86
CA LEU A 214 -12.34 3.94 5.31
C LEU A 214 -12.89 5.37 5.29
N TYR A 215 -12.94 6.01 6.44
CA TYR A 215 -13.57 7.32 6.57
C TYR A 215 -12.86 8.40 5.74
N THR A 216 -11.51 8.44 5.77
CA THR A 216 -10.75 9.45 5.01
C THR A 216 -10.91 9.28 3.50
N SER A 217 -10.98 8.03 3.01
CA SER A 217 -11.14 7.78 1.57
C SER A 217 -12.55 8.09 1.05
N GLU A 218 -13.57 8.11 1.92
CA GLU A 218 -14.93 8.46 1.53
C GLU A 218 -15.16 9.97 1.49
N ILE A 219 -14.42 10.74 2.29
CA ILE A 219 -14.59 12.19 2.37
C ILE A 219 -13.68 12.98 1.44
N SER A 220 -12.60 12.36 0.92
CA SER A 220 -11.64 13.01 0.01
C SER A 220 -12.08 12.93 -1.47
#